data_198dbf6ba04e2b96983d6665620267d5
#
_entry.id   198dbf6ba04e2b96983d6665620267d5
#
_cell.length_a   1.000
_cell.length_b   1.000
_cell.length_c   1.000
_cell.angle_alpha   90.00
_cell.angle_beta   90.00
_cell.angle_gamma   90.00
#
_symmetry.space_group_name_H-M   'P 1'
#
loop_
_entity.id
_entity.type
_entity.pdbx_description
1 polymer ?
#
loop_
_entity_poly.entity_id
_entity_poly.type
_entity_poly.pdbx_seq_one_letter_code
_entity_poly.pdbx_strand_id
1 'polypeptide(L)'
;MTKTNLITGFLGSGKTTSILHLLANKDPAEKWAVLVNEFGEVGIDGALLSSSGAMIKEIPGGCMCCVNGLPMQVGLNTLLRQGKPDRLLIEPTGLGHPKQILDLLTAPVYEPWIDLRATLCLLDPRQLLDEKAVANENFRDQLAAADVIVANKEDRATAESRAALDAWWQHFGGNRTRVQATQGNIDSALLDLPRLNLAQLPVSAEHVHHHSAKQGLAALSLPEHQRWRRNLNSGQGYQACGWIFDADTVFDTIGILEWARLAPVDRVKGIMRTPDGLMRINRQGDDFFIETQNVAPPDSRIELISAVNADWNALQSSLLKLRLSSGG
;
A
#
# COMPACT_ATOMS: atom_id res chain seq x y z
N MET A 1 10.37 -6.77 23.39
CA MET A 1 10.49 -5.80 22.30
C MET A 1 9.81 -6.38 21.08
N THR A 2 9.05 -5.59 20.34
CA THR A 2 8.36 -6.01 19.12
C THR A 2 9.32 -5.96 17.93
N LYS A 3 9.57 -7.10 17.28
CA LYS A 3 10.33 -7.10 16.02
C LYS A 3 9.58 -6.30 14.97
N THR A 4 10.20 -5.31 14.38
CA THR A 4 9.52 -4.35 13.50
C THR A 4 10.22 -4.26 12.14
N ASN A 5 9.46 -4.39 11.06
CA ASN A 5 9.96 -4.25 9.69
C ASN A 5 9.17 -3.18 8.93
N LEU A 6 9.89 -2.37 8.18
CA LEU A 6 9.31 -1.50 7.16
C LEU A 6 9.25 -2.25 5.84
N ILE A 7 8.05 -2.35 5.26
CA ILE A 7 7.80 -2.98 3.95
C ILE A 7 7.47 -1.86 2.97
N THR A 8 8.45 -1.41 2.23
CA THR A 8 8.31 -0.29 1.29
C THR A 8 8.31 -0.78 -0.16
N GLY A 9 8.16 0.12 -1.09
CA GLY A 9 8.14 -0.13 -2.53
C GLY A 9 7.18 0.80 -3.24
N PHE A 10 7.46 1.10 -4.48
CA PHE A 10 6.68 2.04 -5.29
C PHE A 10 5.26 1.53 -5.57
N LEU A 11 4.42 2.38 -6.16
CA LEU A 11 3.06 2.01 -6.54
C LEU A 11 3.05 0.72 -7.38
N GLY A 12 2.18 -0.22 -7.02
CA GLY A 12 2.01 -1.47 -7.76
C GLY A 12 3.12 -2.51 -7.60
N SER A 13 4.13 -2.29 -6.75
CA SER A 13 5.22 -3.25 -6.53
C SER A 13 4.81 -4.57 -5.85
N GLY A 14 3.63 -4.60 -5.20
CA GLY A 14 3.09 -5.79 -4.56
C GLY A 14 3.24 -5.84 -3.04
N LYS A 15 3.38 -4.71 -2.34
CA LYS A 15 3.53 -4.63 -0.88
C LYS A 15 2.44 -5.37 -0.13
N THR A 16 1.17 -5.00 -0.35
CA THR A 16 0.03 -5.62 0.32
C THR A 16 -0.05 -7.12 0.06
N THR A 17 0.19 -7.55 -1.18
CA THR A 17 0.21 -8.98 -1.55
C THR A 17 1.28 -9.74 -0.79
N SER A 18 2.48 -9.15 -0.66
CA SER A 18 3.58 -9.76 0.09
C SER A 18 3.28 -9.83 1.59
N ILE A 19 2.66 -8.80 2.15
CA ILE A 19 2.24 -8.80 3.56
C ILE A 19 1.17 -9.89 3.80
N LEU A 20 0.17 -10.00 2.92
CA LEU A 20 -0.85 -11.05 3.01
C LEU A 20 -0.22 -12.45 2.96
N HIS A 21 0.76 -12.66 2.08
CA HIS A 21 1.48 -13.93 1.99
C HIS A 21 2.26 -14.23 3.29
N LEU A 22 2.97 -13.24 3.83
CA LEU A 22 3.66 -13.38 5.11
C LEU A 22 2.70 -13.71 6.27
N LEU A 23 1.57 -13.04 6.33
CA LEU A 23 0.55 -13.29 7.37
C LEU A 23 -0.08 -14.69 7.27
N ALA A 24 -0.29 -15.17 6.05
CA ALA A 24 -0.81 -16.52 5.80
C ALA A 24 0.16 -17.63 6.24
N ASN A 25 1.46 -17.35 6.21
CA ASN A 25 2.52 -18.30 6.50
C ASN A 25 3.23 -18.05 7.85
N LYS A 26 2.76 -17.11 8.66
CA LYS A 26 3.34 -16.85 9.98
C LYS A 26 3.13 -18.00 10.93
N ASP A 27 3.98 -18.11 11.95
CA ASP A 27 3.74 -19.02 13.06
C ASP A 27 2.40 -18.67 13.75
N PRO A 28 1.46 -19.64 13.89
CA PRO A 28 0.19 -19.39 14.57
C PRO A 28 0.35 -18.93 16.03
N ALA A 29 1.44 -19.28 16.69
CA ALA A 29 1.72 -18.88 18.07
C ALA A 29 2.14 -17.40 18.18
N GLU A 30 2.62 -16.79 17.10
CA GLU A 30 3.04 -15.39 17.09
C GLU A 30 1.86 -14.43 16.83
N LYS A 31 1.83 -13.35 17.60
CA LYS A 31 0.92 -12.22 17.39
C LYS A 31 1.57 -11.22 16.45
N TRP A 32 0.99 -11.06 15.27
CA TRP A 32 1.46 -10.07 14.32
C TRP A 32 0.50 -8.89 14.24
N ALA A 33 1.07 -7.72 14.03
CA ALA A 33 0.34 -6.49 13.74
C ALA A 33 0.80 -5.87 12.44
N VAL A 34 -0.08 -5.16 11.77
CA VAL A 34 0.23 -4.39 10.55
C VAL A 34 -0.26 -2.97 10.72
N LEU A 35 0.63 -2.02 10.49
CA LEU A 35 0.32 -0.60 10.41
C LEU A 35 0.34 -0.19 8.94
N VAL A 36 -0.81 0.18 8.41
CA VAL A 36 -0.99 0.48 6.98
C VAL A 36 -1.25 1.96 6.78
N ASN A 37 -0.56 2.54 5.81
CA ASN A 37 -0.89 3.87 5.30
C ASN A 37 -1.12 3.80 3.80
N GLU A 38 -2.29 4.21 3.35
CA GLU A 38 -2.62 4.32 1.93
C GLU A 38 -2.54 5.78 1.45
N PHE A 39 -2.13 5.95 0.18
CA PHE A 39 -2.15 7.27 -0.47
C PHE A 39 -3.58 7.79 -0.63
N GLY A 40 -4.53 6.92 -0.89
CA GLY A 40 -5.95 7.23 -0.92
C GLY A 40 -6.60 7.24 0.47
N GLU A 41 -7.79 7.78 0.55
CA GLU A 41 -8.55 7.88 1.80
C GLU A 41 -9.60 6.76 1.97
N VAL A 42 -9.50 5.69 1.18
CA VAL A 42 -10.53 4.65 1.10
C VAL A 42 -10.21 3.41 1.94
N GLY A 43 -8.95 3.22 2.34
CA GLY A 43 -8.54 2.13 3.24
C GLY A 43 -8.73 0.73 2.66
N ILE A 44 -8.39 0.54 1.38
CA ILE A 44 -8.55 -0.76 0.70
C ILE A 44 -7.55 -1.79 1.22
N ASP A 45 -6.30 -1.39 1.48
CA ASP A 45 -5.27 -2.30 1.96
C ASP A 45 -5.63 -2.87 3.35
N GLY A 46 -6.11 -2.03 4.26
CA GLY A 46 -6.60 -2.50 5.54
C GLY A 46 -7.81 -3.42 5.44
N ALA A 47 -8.75 -3.13 4.52
CA ALA A 47 -9.89 -4.01 4.27
C ALA A 47 -9.44 -5.39 3.75
N LEU A 48 -8.40 -5.46 2.90
CA LEU A 48 -7.82 -6.71 2.44
C LEU A 48 -7.13 -7.50 3.57
N LEU A 49 -6.42 -6.79 4.44
CA LEU A 49 -5.66 -7.39 5.53
C LEU A 49 -6.53 -7.84 6.72
N SER A 50 -7.73 -7.27 6.87
CA SER A 50 -8.62 -7.53 8.03
C SER A 50 -8.99 -9.00 8.22
N SER A 51 -9.00 -9.80 7.17
CA SER A 51 -9.29 -11.22 7.20
C SER A 51 -8.11 -12.12 7.63
N SER A 52 -6.92 -11.55 7.80
CA SER A 52 -5.69 -12.31 8.05
C SER A 52 -5.51 -12.79 9.50
N GLY A 53 -6.37 -12.36 10.42
CA GLY A 53 -6.21 -12.62 11.86
C GLY A 53 -5.11 -11.82 12.55
N ALA A 54 -4.46 -10.90 11.85
CA ALA A 54 -3.51 -9.95 12.43
C ALA A 54 -4.22 -8.71 12.99
N MET A 55 -3.58 -8.01 13.92
CA MET A 55 -4.05 -6.71 14.39
C MET A 55 -3.75 -5.65 13.33
N ILE A 56 -4.78 -5.07 12.72
CA ILE A 56 -4.63 -4.08 11.68
C ILE A 56 -4.93 -2.69 12.24
N LYS A 57 -4.03 -1.74 11.98
CA LYS A 57 -4.27 -0.32 12.22
C LYS A 57 -4.03 0.45 10.93
N GLU A 58 -5.07 1.09 10.44
CA GLU A 58 -4.99 1.98 9.29
C GLU A 58 -4.73 3.43 9.73
N ILE A 59 -3.91 4.12 8.96
CA ILE A 59 -3.71 5.56 9.07
C ILE A 59 -4.30 6.18 7.82
N PRO A 60 -5.43 6.89 7.92
CA PRO A 60 -6.09 7.47 6.77
C PRO A 60 -5.36 8.69 6.21
N GLY A 61 -5.44 8.82 4.90
CA GLY A 61 -5.25 10.06 4.16
C GLY A 61 -3.87 10.67 4.14
N GLY A 62 -3.14 10.45 3.08
CA GLY A 62 -1.93 11.20 2.78
C GLY A 62 -0.72 10.74 3.58
N CYS A 63 0.25 11.53 3.70
CA CYS A 63 1.59 11.17 4.08
C CYS A 63 1.73 10.72 5.55
N MET A 64 2.13 9.48 5.78
CA MET A 64 2.75 9.03 7.04
C MET A 64 3.95 9.94 7.41
N CYS A 65 4.43 10.69 6.43
CA CYS A 65 5.55 11.63 6.45
C CYS A 65 5.12 13.09 6.72
N CYS A 66 3.86 13.40 7.04
CA CYS A 66 3.49 14.77 7.37
C CYS A 66 4.19 15.24 8.65
N VAL A 67 4.66 16.47 8.61
CA VAL A 67 5.58 17.19 9.50
C VAL A 67 5.40 16.99 11.02
N ASN A 68 4.32 16.40 11.47
CA ASN A 68 4.11 16.10 12.90
C ASN A 68 3.90 14.61 13.21
N GLY A 69 3.89 13.69 12.26
CA GLY A 69 3.83 12.24 12.49
C GLY A 69 2.77 11.73 13.48
N LEU A 70 1.87 12.61 13.92
CA LEU A 70 0.96 12.34 15.03
C LEU A 70 0.03 11.15 14.78
N PRO A 71 -0.59 10.99 13.58
CA PRO A 71 -1.44 9.84 13.31
C PRO A 71 -0.66 8.51 13.33
N MET A 72 0.56 8.53 12.82
CA MET A 72 1.44 7.35 12.87
C MET A 72 1.86 7.02 14.31
N GLN A 73 2.24 8.02 15.10
CA GLN A 73 2.59 7.81 16.51
C GLN A 73 1.42 7.25 17.30
N VAL A 74 0.21 7.76 17.09
CA VAL A 74 -1.02 7.25 17.73
C VAL A 74 -1.27 5.80 17.33
N GLY A 75 -1.20 5.48 16.04
CA GLY A 75 -1.36 4.11 15.55
C GLY A 75 -0.31 3.16 16.11
N LEU A 76 0.95 3.57 16.07
CA LEU A 76 2.09 2.82 16.59
C LEU A 76 1.96 2.57 18.10
N ASN A 77 1.69 3.61 18.88
CA ASN A 77 1.49 3.49 20.33
C ASN A 77 0.32 2.59 20.69
N THR A 78 -0.78 2.66 19.93
CA THR A 78 -1.94 1.79 20.13
C THR A 78 -1.55 0.33 19.94
N LEU A 79 -0.88 -0.01 18.83
CA LEU A 79 -0.47 -1.38 18.55
C LEU A 79 0.55 -1.89 19.57
N LEU A 80 1.55 -1.11 19.90
CA LEU A 80 2.60 -1.53 20.84
C LEU A 80 2.09 -1.71 22.27
N ARG A 81 1.26 -0.78 22.78
CA ARG A 81 0.80 -0.79 24.17
C ARG A 81 -0.38 -1.72 24.40
N GLN A 82 -1.37 -1.72 23.51
CA GLN A 82 -2.59 -2.50 23.64
C GLN A 82 -2.43 -3.91 23.04
N GLY A 83 -1.85 -3.98 21.85
CA GLY A 83 -1.68 -5.21 21.10
C GLY A 83 -0.54 -6.09 21.62
N LYS A 84 0.57 -5.46 22.03
CA LYS A 84 1.82 -6.13 22.39
C LYS A 84 2.20 -7.24 21.41
N PRO A 85 2.32 -6.92 20.11
CA PRO A 85 2.63 -7.92 19.11
C PRO A 85 4.06 -8.43 19.23
N ASP A 86 4.29 -9.65 18.81
CA ASP A 86 5.63 -10.21 18.65
C ASP A 86 6.33 -9.59 17.44
N ARG A 87 5.56 -9.29 16.37
CA ARG A 87 6.03 -8.65 15.15
C ARG A 87 5.08 -7.56 14.67
N LEU A 88 5.65 -6.47 14.20
CA LEU A 88 4.94 -5.36 13.55
C LEU A 88 5.48 -5.15 12.14
N LEU A 89 4.61 -5.23 11.15
CA LEU A 89 4.90 -4.80 9.79
C LEU A 89 4.33 -3.42 9.56
N ILE A 90 5.11 -2.53 8.95
CA ILE A 90 4.68 -1.18 8.61
C ILE A 90 4.67 -1.05 7.10
N GLU A 91 3.50 -0.84 6.52
CA GLU A 91 3.31 -0.59 5.09
C GLU A 91 3.03 0.89 4.85
N PRO A 92 4.01 1.69 4.41
CA PRO A 92 3.76 3.05 3.98
C PRO A 92 3.09 3.07 2.62
N THR A 93 2.52 4.22 2.26
CA THR A 93 2.06 4.44 0.88
C THR A 93 3.18 4.19 -0.13
N GLY A 94 2.83 3.74 -1.34
CA GLY A 94 3.78 3.57 -2.44
C GLY A 94 4.49 4.88 -2.87
N LEU A 95 4.01 6.02 -2.40
CA LEU A 95 4.61 7.35 -2.59
C LEU A 95 5.26 7.89 -1.30
N GLY A 96 5.46 7.05 -0.28
CA GLY A 96 6.04 7.45 0.99
C GLY A 96 7.56 7.55 0.97
N HIS A 97 8.09 8.43 1.83
CA HIS A 97 9.52 8.57 2.09
C HIS A 97 9.91 7.72 3.30
N PRO A 98 10.69 6.66 3.13
CA PRO A 98 11.01 5.73 4.22
C PRO A 98 11.88 6.36 5.31
N LYS A 99 12.69 7.36 4.98
CA LYS A 99 13.59 8.01 5.95
C LYS A 99 12.85 8.55 7.17
N GLN A 100 11.78 9.29 6.97
CA GLN A 100 11.02 9.89 8.08
C GLN A 100 10.39 8.83 9.00
N ILE A 101 9.95 7.72 8.42
CA ILE A 101 9.42 6.58 9.19
C ILE A 101 10.55 5.92 9.99
N LEU A 102 11.70 5.70 9.37
CA LEU A 102 12.86 5.12 10.05
C LEU A 102 13.39 6.04 11.16
N ASP A 103 13.44 7.35 10.94
CA ASP A 103 13.82 8.33 11.96
C ASP A 103 12.86 8.28 13.16
N LEU A 104 11.56 8.14 12.92
CA LEU A 104 10.57 7.96 13.98
C LEU A 104 10.79 6.65 14.74
N LEU A 105 10.95 5.53 14.03
CA LEU A 105 11.09 4.20 14.64
C LEU A 105 12.40 4.06 15.45
N THR A 106 13.42 4.84 15.12
CA THR A 106 14.71 4.88 15.83
C THR A 106 14.78 5.97 16.91
N ALA A 107 13.69 6.73 17.11
CA ALA A 107 13.65 7.73 18.17
C ALA A 107 13.78 7.08 19.55
N PRO A 108 14.49 7.73 20.52
CA PRO A 108 14.75 7.15 21.84
C PRO A 108 13.52 6.69 22.60
N VAL A 109 12.37 7.31 22.36
CA VAL A 109 11.08 6.94 22.99
C VAL A 109 10.61 5.53 22.60
N TYR A 110 11.03 5.03 21.43
CA TYR A 110 10.65 3.71 20.93
C TYR A 110 11.72 2.63 21.18
N GLU A 111 12.93 3.01 21.55
CA GLU A 111 14.03 2.07 21.81
C GLU A 111 13.66 0.91 22.77
N PRO A 112 12.88 1.13 23.87
CA PRO A 112 12.49 0.04 24.75
C PRO A 112 11.42 -0.89 24.18
N TRP A 113 10.73 -0.48 23.10
CA TRP A 113 9.55 -1.17 22.56
C TRP A 113 9.81 -1.89 21.26
N ILE A 114 10.69 -1.34 20.43
CA ILE A 114 10.92 -1.74 19.04
C ILE A 114 12.30 -2.38 18.87
N ASP A 115 12.34 -3.58 18.30
CA ASP A 115 13.53 -4.19 17.71
C ASP A 115 13.44 -4.02 16.20
N LEU A 116 14.00 -2.92 15.67
CA LEU A 116 13.92 -2.58 14.26
C LEU A 116 14.84 -3.45 13.43
N ARG A 117 14.25 -4.24 12.55
CA ARG A 117 14.89 -5.18 11.65
C ARG A 117 14.99 -4.64 10.23
N ALA A 118 15.44 -5.48 9.30
CA ALA A 118 15.64 -5.11 7.91
C ALA A 118 14.41 -4.40 7.29
N THR A 119 14.68 -3.35 6.51
CA THR A 119 13.72 -2.72 5.61
C THR A 119 13.70 -3.48 4.31
N LEU A 120 12.53 -3.98 3.91
CA LEU A 120 12.31 -4.66 2.64
C LEU A 120 11.70 -3.69 1.63
N CYS A 121 12.30 -3.58 0.45
CA CYS A 121 11.73 -2.83 -0.66
C CYS A 121 11.28 -3.78 -1.76
N LEU A 122 9.97 -3.81 -2.02
CA LEU A 122 9.38 -4.52 -3.16
C LEU A 122 9.63 -3.70 -4.42
N LEU A 123 10.25 -4.31 -5.41
CA LEU A 123 10.55 -3.72 -6.71
C LEU A 123 9.96 -4.60 -7.81
N ASP A 124 9.13 -4.04 -8.66
CA ASP A 124 8.82 -4.63 -9.96
C ASP A 124 9.97 -4.25 -10.92
N PRO A 125 10.76 -5.20 -11.43
CA PRO A 125 11.92 -4.87 -12.28
C PRO A 125 11.58 -4.02 -13.49
N ARG A 126 10.33 -4.08 -13.99
CA ARG A 126 9.86 -3.27 -15.13
C ARG A 126 9.80 -1.78 -14.80
N GLN A 127 9.66 -1.43 -13.53
CA GLN A 127 9.66 -0.03 -13.07
C GLN A 127 11.02 0.66 -13.30
N LEU A 128 12.10 -0.08 -13.42
CA LEU A 128 13.42 0.46 -13.77
C LEU A 128 13.51 0.93 -15.23
N LEU A 129 12.60 0.47 -16.09
CA LEU A 129 12.46 0.91 -17.48
C LEU A 129 11.45 2.04 -17.65
N ASP A 130 10.68 2.34 -16.61
CA ASP A 130 9.71 3.44 -16.61
C ASP A 130 10.40 4.75 -16.21
N GLU A 131 10.59 5.65 -17.18
CA GLU A 131 11.23 6.95 -16.95
C GLU A 131 10.53 7.77 -15.87
N LYS A 132 9.20 7.68 -15.75
CA LYS A 132 8.42 8.39 -14.71
C LYS A 132 8.70 7.82 -13.32
N ALA A 133 8.78 6.50 -13.20
CA ALA A 133 9.11 5.85 -11.94
C ALA A 133 10.53 6.20 -11.51
N VAL A 134 11.51 6.05 -12.40
CA VAL A 134 12.93 6.32 -12.12
C VAL A 134 13.18 7.81 -11.81
N ALA A 135 12.46 8.72 -12.43
CA ALA A 135 12.52 10.16 -12.15
C ALA A 135 11.89 10.55 -10.81
N ASN A 136 11.04 9.68 -10.25
CA ASN A 136 10.36 9.95 -8.98
C ASN A 136 11.33 9.80 -7.81
N GLU A 137 11.42 10.83 -6.96
CA GLU A 137 12.30 10.85 -5.80
C GLU A 137 11.96 9.73 -4.80
N ASN A 138 10.66 9.51 -4.56
CA ASN A 138 10.22 8.46 -3.62
C ASN A 138 10.66 7.05 -4.06
N PHE A 139 10.62 6.78 -5.37
CA PHE A 139 11.11 5.50 -5.91
C PHE A 139 12.59 5.29 -5.58
N ARG A 140 13.41 6.32 -5.80
CA ARG A 140 14.86 6.27 -5.49
C ARG A 140 15.12 6.16 -4.00
N ASP A 141 14.40 6.93 -3.17
CA ASP A 141 14.53 6.91 -1.72
C ASP A 141 14.15 5.57 -1.12
N GLN A 142 13.11 4.93 -1.65
CA GLN A 142 12.68 3.60 -1.22
C GLN A 142 13.74 2.53 -1.49
N LEU A 143 14.35 2.56 -2.67
CA LEU A 143 15.47 1.67 -2.99
C LEU A 143 16.70 1.96 -2.14
N ALA A 144 17.00 3.24 -1.90
CA ALA A 144 18.16 3.65 -1.10
C ALA A 144 18.02 3.24 0.38
N ALA A 145 16.80 3.25 0.93
CA ALA A 145 16.53 2.90 2.33
C ALA A 145 16.50 1.39 2.60
N ALA A 146 16.44 0.57 1.56
CA ALA A 146 16.25 -0.86 1.69
C ALA A 146 17.51 -1.60 2.15
N ASP A 147 17.34 -2.52 3.07
CA ASP A 147 18.36 -3.54 3.43
C ASP A 147 18.20 -4.78 2.55
N VAL A 148 16.96 -5.06 2.12
CA VAL A 148 16.61 -6.16 1.24
C VAL A 148 15.82 -5.62 0.05
N ILE A 149 16.26 -5.93 -1.16
CA ILE A 149 15.52 -5.67 -2.40
C ILE A 149 14.82 -6.96 -2.81
N VAL A 150 13.51 -6.94 -2.85
CA VAL A 150 12.69 -8.04 -3.34
C VAL A 150 12.26 -7.73 -4.76
N ALA A 151 12.92 -8.35 -5.76
CA ALA A 151 12.48 -8.29 -7.15
C ALA A 151 11.21 -9.14 -7.29
N ASN A 152 10.06 -8.49 -7.17
CA ASN A 152 8.75 -9.13 -7.23
C ASN A 152 8.19 -9.13 -8.66
N LYS A 153 7.17 -9.94 -8.90
CA LYS A 153 6.55 -10.13 -10.23
C LYS A 153 7.52 -10.68 -11.28
N GLU A 154 8.41 -11.59 -10.86
CA GLU A 154 9.35 -12.23 -11.76
C GLU A 154 8.70 -12.98 -12.94
N ASP A 155 7.46 -13.44 -12.75
CA ASP A 155 6.61 -14.00 -13.80
C ASP A 155 6.23 -13.00 -14.90
N ARG A 156 6.37 -11.70 -14.63
CA ARG A 156 6.11 -10.59 -15.56
C ARG A 156 7.36 -9.89 -16.04
N ALA A 157 8.52 -10.22 -15.47
CA ALA A 157 9.77 -9.59 -15.81
C ALA A 157 10.22 -9.99 -17.23
N THR A 158 10.66 -8.98 -18.00
CA THR A 158 11.27 -9.18 -19.33
C THR A 158 12.78 -9.33 -19.23
N ALA A 159 13.42 -9.79 -20.29
CA ALA A 159 14.89 -9.83 -20.35
C ALA A 159 15.51 -8.45 -20.14
N GLU A 160 14.89 -7.39 -20.68
CA GLU A 160 15.33 -6.01 -20.55
C GLU A 160 15.20 -5.52 -19.10
N SER A 161 14.07 -5.81 -18.43
CA SER A 161 13.86 -5.39 -17.05
C SER A 161 14.80 -6.12 -16.07
N ARG A 162 15.13 -7.38 -16.33
CA ARG A 162 16.14 -8.12 -15.57
C ARG A 162 17.53 -7.53 -15.78
N ALA A 163 17.88 -7.19 -17.02
CA ALA A 163 19.16 -6.53 -17.31
C ALA A 163 19.25 -5.15 -16.64
N ALA A 164 18.16 -4.37 -16.62
CA ALA A 164 18.09 -3.09 -15.91
C ALA A 164 18.30 -3.27 -14.40
N LEU A 165 17.69 -4.29 -13.81
CA LEU A 165 17.90 -4.62 -12.40
C LEU A 165 19.34 -5.04 -12.11
N ASP A 166 19.95 -5.83 -12.97
CA ASP A 166 21.36 -6.26 -12.82
C ASP A 166 22.30 -5.06 -12.93
N ALA A 167 22.07 -4.14 -13.88
CA ALA A 167 22.85 -2.93 -14.02
C ALA A 167 22.69 -2.01 -12.79
N TRP A 168 21.46 -1.82 -12.30
CA TRP A 168 21.20 -1.08 -11.06
C TRP A 168 21.93 -1.71 -9.87
N TRP A 169 21.86 -3.06 -9.77
CA TRP A 169 22.49 -3.81 -8.67
C TRP A 169 24.00 -3.65 -8.63
N GLN A 170 24.66 -3.68 -9.79
CA GLN A 170 26.11 -3.49 -9.88
C GLN A 170 26.56 -2.13 -9.34
N HIS A 171 25.74 -1.09 -9.50
CA HIS A 171 26.09 0.27 -9.08
C HIS A 171 25.62 0.59 -7.66
N PHE A 172 24.47 0.10 -7.26
CA PHE A 172 23.79 0.52 -6.03
C PHE A 172 23.49 -0.61 -5.05
N GLY A 173 23.65 -1.87 -5.44
CA GLY A 173 23.34 -3.05 -4.61
C GLY A 173 24.12 -3.08 -3.30
N GLY A 174 25.42 -2.87 -3.35
CA GLY A 174 26.27 -2.86 -2.17
C GLY A 174 26.15 -4.15 -1.35
N ASN A 175 26.01 -4.01 -0.05
CA ASN A 175 25.86 -5.14 0.88
C ASN A 175 24.41 -5.59 1.09
N ARG A 176 23.47 -5.07 0.32
CA ARG A 176 22.04 -5.44 0.42
C ARG A 176 21.82 -6.88 0.02
N THR A 177 20.78 -7.46 0.57
CA THR A 177 20.29 -8.77 0.11
C THR A 177 19.35 -8.58 -1.07
N ARG A 178 19.52 -9.38 -2.12
CA ARG A 178 18.62 -9.44 -3.28
C ARG A 178 17.93 -10.79 -3.31
N VAL A 179 16.62 -10.77 -3.42
CA VAL A 179 15.80 -11.96 -3.62
C VAL A 179 14.80 -11.74 -4.75
N GLN A 180 14.34 -12.83 -5.35
CA GLN A 180 13.32 -12.83 -6.37
C GLN A 180 12.01 -13.36 -5.77
N ALA A 181 10.89 -12.82 -6.21
CA ALA A 181 9.56 -13.26 -5.78
C ALA A 181 8.55 -13.21 -6.92
N THR A 182 7.56 -14.06 -6.83
CA THR A 182 6.38 -14.07 -7.70
C THR A 182 5.15 -14.01 -6.81
N GLN A 183 4.20 -13.14 -7.16
CA GLN A 183 2.95 -12.95 -6.42
C GLN A 183 3.15 -12.67 -4.91
N GLY A 184 4.23 -11.98 -4.56
CA GLY A 184 4.52 -11.63 -3.17
C GLY A 184 4.99 -12.77 -2.29
N ASN A 185 5.31 -13.93 -2.86
CA ASN A 185 5.83 -15.07 -2.11
C ASN A 185 7.27 -14.82 -1.66
N ILE A 186 7.42 -14.35 -0.44
CA ILE A 186 8.69 -14.06 0.21
C ILE A 186 8.87 -14.89 1.48
N ASP A 187 10.11 -15.30 1.73
CA ASP A 187 10.46 -16.04 2.94
C ASP A 187 10.41 -15.12 4.18
N SER A 188 9.70 -15.54 5.21
CA SER A 188 9.64 -14.80 6.47
C SER A 188 10.98 -14.65 7.19
N ALA A 189 11.96 -15.49 6.89
CA ALA A 189 13.33 -15.38 7.41
C ALA A 189 13.99 -14.04 7.03
N LEU A 190 13.59 -13.42 5.92
CA LEU A 190 14.08 -12.08 5.52
C LEU A 190 13.72 -10.99 6.54
N LEU A 191 12.66 -11.18 7.29
CA LEU A 191 12.21 -10.24 8.32
C LEU A 191 13.14 -10.23 9.55
N ASP A 192 13.92 -11.28 9.76
CA ASP A 192 14.85 -11.36 10.90
C ASP A 192 16.26 -10.88 10.58
N LEU A 193 16.51 -10.51 9.33
CA LEU A 193 17.79 -9.91 8.94
C LEU A 193 18.03 -8.59 9.67
N PRO A 194 19.28 -8.30 10.04
CA PRO A 194 19.63 -7.03 10.66
C PRO A 194 19.54 -5.87 9.65
N ARG A 195 19.39 -4.67 10.16
CA ARG A 195 19.57 -3.47 9.37
C ARG A 195 21.03 -3.27 8.97
N LEU A 196 21.23 -2.77 7.77
CA LEU A 196 22.53 -2.32 7.30
C LEU A 196 22.78 -0.88 7.79
N ASN A 197 24.04 -0.55 8.12
CA ASN A 197 24.46 0.83 8.29
C ASN A 197 24.64 1.47 6.91
N LEU A 198 23.52 1.85 6.30
CA LEU A 198 23.53 2.56 5.04
C LEU A 198 23.99 3.99 5.29
N ALA A 199 24.93 4.47 4.47
CA ALA A 199 25.34 5.87 4.47
C ALA A 199 24.10 6.77 4.31
N GLN A 200 24.14 7.95 4.93
CA GLN A 200 23.01 8.88 5.08
C GLN A 200 22.02 8.85 3.91
N LEU A 201 20.77 8.46 4.23
CA LEU A 201 19.68 8.53 3.27
C LEU A 201 19.51 9.99 2.82
N PRO A 202 19.24 10.24 1.52
CA PRO A 202 19.05 11.59 1.04
C PRO A 202 17.96 12.30 1.84
N VAL A 203 18.23 13.54 2.23
CA VAL A 203 17.23 14.39 2.87
C VAL A 203 16.31 14.86 1.76
N SER A 204 15.07 14.40 1.76
CA SER A 204 14.06 14.96 0.86
C SER A 204 13.86 16.44 1.19
N ALA A 205 13.86 17.30 0.17
CA ALA A 205 13.47 18.69 0.34
C ALA A 205 12.05 18.73 0.94
N GLU A 206 11.87 19.49 2.00
CA GLU A 206 10.59 19.67 2.66
C GLU A 206 9.58 20.28 1.67
N HIS A 207 8.79 19.46 1.02
CA HIS A 207 7.59 19.94 0.35
C HIS A 207 6.54 20.22 1.42
N VAL A 208 6.45 21.48 1.82
CA VAL A 208 5.38 21.98 2.69
C VAL A 208 4.07 21.91 1.91
N HIS A 209 3.39 20.80 1.98
CA HIS A 209 2.02 20.71 1.50
C HIS A 209 1.08 21.11 2.62
N HIS A 210 0.51 22.30 2.50
CA HIS A 210 -0.63 22.72 3.31
C HIS A 210 -1.84 21.85 2.98
N HIS A 211 -2.03 20.75 3.70
CA HIS A 211 -3.29 20.03 3.71
C HIS A 211 -4.05 20.37 4.98
N SER A 212 -5.28 20.84 4.82
CA SER A 212 -6.20 21.10 5.91
C SER A 212 -6.50 19.79 6.65
N ALA A 213 -5.90 19.66 7.83
CA ALA A 213 -6.08 18.53 8.73
C ALA A 213 -7.48 18.55 9.37
N LYS A 214 -8.53 18.19 8.60
CA LYS A 214 -9.90 18.12 9.16
C LYS A 214 -10.64 16.81 8.93
N GLN A 215 -10.00 15.75 8.45
CA GLN A 215 -10.69 14.48 8.25
C GLN A 215 -9.89 13.33 8.88
N GLY A 216 -10.15 13.10 10.18
CA GLY A 216 -9.63 11.93 10.90
C GLY A 216 -10.37 10.63 10.54
N LEU A 217 -10.37 9.64 11.44
CA LEU A 217 -11.01 8.31 11.31
C LEU A 217 -12.42 8.27 10.66
N ALA A 218 -13.14 9.39 10.65
CA ALA A 218 -14.42 9.54 9.94
C ALA A 218 -14.32 9.43 8.41
N ALA A 219 -13.11 9.55 7.84
CA ALA A 219 -12.90 9.41 6.39
C ALA A 219 -13.03 7.95 5.91
N LEU A 220 -12.87 6.98 6.81
CA LEU A 220 -12.89 5.54 6.52
C LEU A 220 -14.26 4.89 6.63
N SER A 221 -15.29 5.63 7.03
CA SER A 221 -16.64 5.10 7.20
C SER A 221 -17.68 5.92 6.43
N LEU A 222 -18.76 5.25 6.01
CA LEU A 222 -19.95 5.93 5.50
C LEU A 222 -20.78 6.46 6.68
N PRO A 223 -21.28 7.71 6.61
CA PRO A 223 -22.32 8.19 7.52
C PRO A 223 -23.58 7.33 7.38
N GLU A 224 -24.32 7.11 8.49
CA GLU A 224 -25.47 6.18 8.59
C GLU A 224 -26.58 6.35 7.53
N HIS A 225 -26.60 7.47 6.80
CA HIS A 225 -27.65 7.76 5.80
C HIS A 225 -27.11 7.93 4.37
N GLN A 226 -25.81 7.68 4.14
CA GLN A 226 -25.19 7.80 2.83
C GLN A 226 -24.94 6.42 2.21
N ARG A 227 -25.42 6.24 0.97
CA ARG A 227 -25.19 5.01 0.23
C ARG A 227 -23.80 4.94 -0.42
N TRP A 228 -23.13 6.07 -0.56
CA TRP A 228 -21.76 6.14 -1.06
C TRP A 228 -21.09 7.47 -0.71
N ARG A 229 -19.75 7.46 -0.75
CA ARG A 229 -18.91 8.63 -0.52
C ARG A 229 -17.73 8.62 -1.48
N ARG A 230 -17.29 9.81 -1.91
CA ARG A 230 -16.08 10.03 -2.69
C ARG A 230 -15.05 10.80 -1.88
N ASN A 231 -13.80 10.38 -1.99
CA ASN A 231 -12.65 11.06 -1.43
C ASN A 231 -11.62 11.37 -2.52
N LEU A 232 -11.06 12.56 -2.47
CA LEU A 232 -9.99 13.02 -3.37
C LEU A 232 -8.76 13.33 -2.55
N ASN A 233 -7.61 12.90 -3.02
CA ASN A 233 -6.32 13.23 -2.46
C ASN A 233 -5.32 13.55 -3.58
N SER A 234 -4.33 14.40 -3.30
CA SER A 234 -3.27 14.74 -4.25
C SER A 234 -1.96 14.97 -3.53
N GLY A 235 -0.88 14.54 -4.14
CA GLY A 235 0.46 14.76 -3.61
C GLY A 235 1.52 14.05 -4.46
N GLN A 236 2.73 14.57 -4.42
CA GLN A 236 3.90 13.94 -5.02
C GLN A 236 3.76 13.63 -6.52
N GLY A 237 3.04 14.48 -7.27
CA GLY A 237 2.82 14.31 -8.70
C GLY A 237 1.70 13.33 -9.07
N TYR A 238 0.93 12.84 -8.09
CA TYR A 238 -0.21 11.95 -8.30
C TYR A 238 -1.50 12.51 -7.71
N GLN A 239 -2.61 12.09 -8.27
CA GLN A 239 -3.96 12.28 -7.73
C GLN A 239 -4.58 10.92 -7.45
N ALA A 240 -5.29 10.79 -6.34
CA ALA A 240 -6.09 9.62 -6.02
C ALA A 240 -7.56 10.01 -5.86
N CYS A 241 -8.44 9.18 -6.38
CA CYS A 241 -9.88 9.29 -6.17
C CYS A 241 -10.42 7.95 -5.74
N GLY A 242 -11.07 7.92 -4.58
CA GLY A 242 -11.66 6.71 -4.05
C GLY A 242 -13.15 6.86 -3.80
N TRP A 243 -13.88 5.75 -3.89
CA TRP A 243 -15.30 5.65 -3.56
C TRP A 243 -15.53 4.51 -2.58
N ILE A 244 -16.38 4.77 -1.60
CA ILE A 244 -16.89 3.79 -0.65
C ILE A 244 -18.40 3.68 -0.87
N PHE A 245 -18.91 2.46 -0.91
CA PHE A 245 -20.34 2.16 -1.06
C PHE A 245 -20.81 1.29 0.10
N ASP A 246 -22.06 1.45 0.49
CA ASP A 246 -22.69 0.64 1.53
C ASP A 246 -22.69 -0.88 1.18
N ALA A 247 -22.96 -1.70 2.19
CA ALA A 247 -23.00 -3.16 2.04
C ALA A 247 -24.11 -3.65 1.09
N ASP A 248 -25.14 -2.86 0.85
CA ASP A 248 -26.29 -3.21 0.03
C ASP A 248 -26.09 -2.84 -1.45
N THR A 249 -25.08 -2.03 -1.75
CA THR A 249 -24.76 -1.65 -3.12
C THR A 249 -24.06 -2.80 -3.85
N VAL A 250 -24.72 -3.30 -4.90
CA VAL A 250 -24.21 -4.38 -5.76
C VAL A 250 -23.96 -3.82 -7.17
N PHE A 251 -22.83 -4.18 -7.76
CA PHE A 251 -22.42 -3.73 -9.09
C PHE A 251 -22.56 -4.83 -10.12
N ASP A 252 -22.89 -4.46 -11.35
CA ASP A 252 -22.82 -5.39 -12.48
C ASP A 252 -21.39 -5.93 -12.64
N THR A 253 -21.24 -7.25 -12.61
CA THR A 253 -19.93 -7.91 -12.58
C THR A 253 -19.09 -7.56 -13.80
N ILE A 254 -19.65 -7.71 -15.00
CA ILE A 254 -18.93 -7.45 -16.24
C ILE A 254 -18.63 -5.96 -16.36
N GLY A 255 -19.60 -5.11 -16.07
CA GLY A 255 -19.49 -3.67 -16.15
C GLY A 255 -18.39 -3.12 -15.23
N ILE A 256 -18.33 -3.56 -13.97
CA ILE A 256 -17.30 -3.05 -13.02
C ILE A 256 -15.89 -3.51 -13.42
N LEU A 257 -15.74 -4.73 -13.91
CA LEU A 257 -14.46 -5.24 -14.37
C LEU A 257 -13.98 -4.54 -15.64
N GLU A 258 -14.86 -4.29 -16.61
CA GLU A 258 -14.54 -3.50 -17.80
C GLU A 258 -14.21 -2.04 -17.45
N TRP A 259 -15.00 -1.42 -16.58
CA TRP A 259 -14.76 -0.06 -16.13
C TRP A 259 -13.38 0.06 -15.47
N ALA A 260 -13.01 -0.85 -14.58
CA ALA A 260 -11.72 -0.86 -13.92
C ALA A 260 -10.57 -1.09 -14.92
N ARG A 261 -10.77 -1.94 -15.93
CA ARG A 261 -9.78 -2.23 -16.96
C ARG A 261 -9.53 -1.04 -17.88
N LEU A 262 -10.60 -0.32 -18.26
CA LEU A 262 -10.55 0.75 -19.27
C LEU A 262 -10.36 2.15 -18.66
N ALA A 263 -10.46 2.32 -17.34
CA ALA A 263 -10.28 3.62 -16.70
C ALA A 263 -8.93 4.25 -17.12
N PRO A 264 -8.90 5.50 -17.61
CA PRO A 264 -7.69 6.17 -18.10
C PRO A 264 -6.84 6.71 -16.92
N VAL A 265 -6.36 5.79 -16.10
CA VAL A 265 -5.57 6.06 -14.89
C VAL A 265 -4.43 5.04 -14.76
N ASP A 266 -3.40 5.36 -13.99
CA ASP A 266 -2.23 4.49 -13.84
C ASP A 266 -2.52 3.25 -12.99
N ARG A 267 -3.41 3.36 -11.98
CA ARG A 267 -3.73 2.27 -11.06
C ARG A 267 -5.20 2.25 -10.69
N VAL A 268 -5.75 1.05 -10.56
CA VAL A 268 -7.07 0.77 -9.97
C VAL A 268 -6.92 -0.31 -8.91
N LYS A 269 -7.47 -0.11 -7.74
CA LYS A 269 -7.51 -1.08 -6.66
C LYS A 269 -8.90 -1.06 -6.03
N GLY A 270 -9.49 -2.21 -5.77
CA GLY A 270 -10.82 -2.24 -5.18
C GLY A 270 -11.27 -3.60 -4.68
N ILE A 271 -12.30 -3.56 -3.87
CA ILE A 271 -13.11 -4.70 -3.47
C ILE A 271 -14.55 -4.32 -3.71
N MET A 272 -15.19 -4.98 -4.66
CA MET A 272 -16.53 -4.63 -5.13
C MET A 272 -17.50 -5.81 -5.00
N ARG A 273 -18.67 -5.53 -4.44
CA ARG A 273 -19.75 -6.52 -4.33
C ARG A 273 -20.46 -6.64 -5.65
N THR A 274 -20.57 -7.88 -6.15
CA THR A 274 -21.25 -8.24 -7.39
C THR A 274 -22.20 -9.43 -7.16
N PRO A 275 -23.10 -9.75 -8.10
CA PRO A 275 -23.92 -10.96 -8.01
C PRO A 275 -23.09 -12.26 -7.96
N ASP A 276 -21.89 -12.25 -8.57
CA ASP A 276 -21.00 -13.41 -8.60
C ASP A 276 -20.07 -13.51 -7.39
N GLY A 277 -20.25 -12.62 -6.42
CA GLY A 277 -19.47 -12.57 -5.18
C GLY A 277 -18.67 -11.28 -5.01
N LEU A 278 -17.76 -11.30 -4.07
CA LEU A 278 -16.89 -10.17 -3.76
C LEU A 278 -15.65 -10.20 -4.66
N MET A 279 -15.53 -9.23 -5.54
CA MET A 279 -14.44 -9.14 -6.52
C MET A 279 -13.34 -8.23 -5.99
N ARG A 280 -12.15 -8.78 -5.79
CA ARG A 280 -10.92 -8.00 -5.61
C ARG A 280 -10.37 -7.62 -6.98
N ILE A 281 -10.17 -6.34 -7.20
CA ILE A 281 -9.67 -5.77 -8.44
C ILE A 281 -8.32 -5.11 -8.16
N ASN A 282 -7.31 -5.43 -8.94
CA ASN A 282 -6.01 -4.76 -8.86
C ASN A 282 -5.44 -4.61 -10.29
N ARG A 283 -5.29 -3.37 -10.73
CA ARG A 283 -4.67 -3.02 -12.01
C ARG A 283 -3.53 -2.04 -11.81
N GLN A 284 -2.41 -2.32 -12.44
CA GLN A 284 -1.27 -1.41 -12.56
C GLN A 284 -0.81 -1.42 -14.03
N GLY A 285 -0.99 -0.31 -14.73
CA GLY A 285 -0.77 -0.27 -16.18
C GLY A 285 -1.60 -1.34 -16.88
N ASP A 286 -0.94 -2.24 -17.61
CA ASP A 286 -1.56 -3.35 -18.34
C ASP A 286 -1.77 -4.62 -17.48
N ASP A 287 -1.19 -4.67 -16.30
CA ASP A 287 -1.38 -5.79 -15.37
C ASP A 287 -2.74 -5.70 -14.71
N PHE A 288 -3.62 -6.66 -14.97
CA PHE A 288 -4.97 -6.69 -14.44
C PHE A 288 -5.24 -8.02 -13.74
N PHE A 289 -5.49 -7.98 -12.43
CA PHE A 289 -5.79 -9.14 -11.59
C PHE A 289 -7.18 -9.03 -11.00
N ILE A 290 -7.90 -10.15 -11.05
CA ILE A 290 -9.22 -10.31 -10.46
C ILE A 290 -9.20 -11.56 -9.60
N GLU A 291 -9.76 -11.47 -8.42
CA GLU A 291 -9.86 -12.58 -7.49
C GLU A 291 -11.19 -12.50 -6.73
N THR A 292 -11.85 -13.64 -6.57
CA THR A 292 -13.05 -13.73 -5.74
C THR A 292 -12.64 -13.87 -4.29
N GLN A 293 -13.22 -13.06 -3.41
CA GLN A 293 -12.98 -13.10 -1.97
C GLN A 293 -14.13 -13.79 -1.24
N ASN A 294 -13.81 -14.64 -0.27
CA ASN A 294 -14.79 -15.35 0.54
C ASN A 294 -15.20 -14.60 1.82
N VAL A 295 -14.37 -13.65 2.26
CA VAL A 295 -14.63 -12.83 3.45
C VAL A 295 -14.95 -11.41 3.01
N ALA A 296 -16.15 -10.96 3.33
CA ALA A 296 -16.64 -9.66 2.93
C ALA A 296 -16.21 -8.56 3.91
N PRO A 297 -15.58 -7.47 3.43
CA PRO A 297 -15.59 -6.22 4.19
C PRO A 297 -17.05 -5.70 4.30
N PRO A 298 -17.32 -4.82 5.29
CA PRO A 298 -18.67 -4.30 5.51
C PRO A 298 -19.20 -3.44 4.36
N ASP A 299 -18.35 -3.06 3.41
CA ASP A 299 -18.63 -2.13 2.33
C ASP A 299 -17.88 -2.51 1.04
N SER A 300 -18.21 -1.84 -0.07
CA SER A 300 -17.43 -1.93 -1.31
C SER A 300 -16.56 -0.68 -1.46
N ARG A 301 -15.33 -0.86 -1.90
CA ARG A 301 -14.34 0.22 -2.04
C ARG A 301 -13.58 0.10 -3.34
N ILE A 302 -13.36 1.23 -4.01
CA ILE A 302 -12.51 1.30 -5.19
C ILE A 302 -11.74 2.60 -5.21
N GLU A 303 -10.45 2.53 -5.55
CA GLU A 303 -9.55 3.66 -5.62
C GLU A 303 -8.80 3.67 -6.95
N LEU A 304 -8.67 4.84 -7.52
CA LEU A 304 -7.93 5.12 -8.73
C LEU A 304 -6.81 6.10 -8.43
N ILE A 305 -5.62 5.84 -8.99
CA ILE A 305 -4.46 6.75 -8.87
C ILE A 305 -3.99 7.10 -10.28
N SER A 306 -3.70 8.38 -10.51
CA SER A 306 -3.24 8.89 -11.80
C SER A 306 -2.15 9.95 -11.62
N ALA A 307 -1.10 9.88 -12.46
CA ALA A 307 -0.06 10.91 -12.57
C ALA A 307 -0.51 12.12 -13.41
N VAL A 308 -1.62 12.00 -14.11
CA VAL A 308 -2.21 13.06 -14.93
C VAL A 308 -3.59 13.42 -14.39
N ASN A 309 -4.08 14.63 -14.74
CA ASN A 309 -5.44 15.00 -14.41
C ASN A 309 -6.43 14.06 -15.08
N ALA A 310 -7.20 13.32 -14.28
CA ALA A 310 -8.29 12.50 -14.76
C ALA A 310 -9.63 13.21 -14.56
N ASP A 311 -10.59 12.92 -15.44
CA ASP A 311 -11.97 13.42 -15.26
C ASP A 311 -12.70 12.54 -14.21
N TRP A 312 -12.46 12.86 -12.94
CA TRP A 312 -13.06 12.16 -11.81
C TRP A 312 -14.59 12.20 -11.80
N ASN A 313 -15.20 13.23 -12.40
CA ASN A 313 -16.67 13.34 -12.48
C ASN A 313 -17.24 12.41 -13.54
N ALA A 314 -16.60 12.29 -14.70
CA ALA A 314 -16.98 11.33 -15.73
C ALA A 314 -16.81 9.89 -15.23
N LEU A 315 -15.69 9.59 -14.55
CA LEU A 315 -15.43 8.28 -13.94
C LEU A 315 -16.48 7.94 -12.87
N GLN A 316 -16.83 8.90 -12.00
CA GLN A 316 -17.91 8.71 -11.03
C GLN A 316 -19.25 8.43 -11.70
N SER A 317 -19.60 9.22 -12.69
CA SER A 317 -20.90 9.09 -13.37
C SER A 317 -21.03 7.72 -14.04
N SER A 318 -19.98 7.22 -14.68
CA SER A 318 -19.94 5.88 -15.29
C SER A 318 -19.98 4.78 -14.22
N LEU A 319 -19.23 4.93 -13.11
CA LEU A 319 -19.23 3.98 -12.00
C LEU A 319 -20.62 3.84 -11.36
N LEU A 320 -21.30 4.95 -11.10
CA LEU A 320 -22.61 4.94 -10.46
C LEU A 320 -23.71 4.29 -11.33
N LYS A 321 -23.55 4.31 -12.66
CA LYS A 321 -24.47 3.62 -13.60
C LYS A 321 -24.36 2.10 -13.54
N LEU A 322 -23.27 1.55 -13.06
CA LEU A 322 -23.04 0.12 -12.93
C LEU A 322 -23.71 -0.51 -11.70
N ARG A 323 -24.30 0.29 -10.84
CA ARG A 323 -25.06 -0.21 -9.69
C ARG A 323 -26.33 -0.90 -10.17
N LEU A 324 -26.54 -2.12 -9.70
CA LEU A 324 -27.77 -2.84 -9.93
C LEU A 324 -28.87 -2.23 -9.04
N SER A 325 -30.06 -2.06 -9.61
CA SER A 325 -31.24 -1.67 -8.85
C SER A 325 -31.51 -2.76 -7.81
N SER A 326 -31.67 -2.38 -6.55
CA SER A 326 -32.21 -3.29 -5.54
C SER A 326 -33.56 -3.75 -6.06
N GLY A 327 -33.71 -5.00 -6.46
CA GLY A 327 -34.98 -5.56 -6.90
C GLY A 327 -36.00 -5.31 -5.79
N GLY A 328 -37.11 -4.63 -6.17
CA GLY A 328 -38.24 -4.38 -5.29
C GLY A 328 -38.96 -5.67 -4.88
#